data_7412087e84e02d7b7514032944c39014
#
_entry.id   7412087e84e02d7b7514032944c39014
#
_cell.length_a   1.000
_cell.length_b   1.000
_cell.length_c   1.000
_cell.angle_alpha   90.00
_cell.angle_beta   90.00
_cell.angle_gamma   90.00
#
_symmetry.space_group_name_H-M   'P 1'
#
loop_
_entity.id
_entity.type
_entity.pdbx_description
1 polymer ?
#
loop_
_entity_poly.entity_id
_entity_poly.type
_entity_poly.pdbx_seq_one_letter_code
_entity_poly.pdbx_strand_id
1 'polypeptide(L)'
;QLKNDPDRYLKVFIEEVLRLESPVQSLMRATATEVELSGVRIPAGSLINVRFGAANRDERRFENPEQLDLERRQPGGHMAFGSGKHHCLGAPLARRELHWSFTALVDRIDSLSFTSADSDITYHPHYLLRAMKSLPITFTARTE
;
A
#
# COMPACT_ATOMS: atom_id res chain seq x y z
N GLN A 1 -15.21 11.76 4.91
CA GLN A 1 -14.21 12.26 5.87
C GLN A 1 -13.08 12.99 5.15
N LEU A 2 -12.37 12.35 4.21
CA LEU A 2 -11.20 12.92 3.52
C LEU A 2 -11.52 14.28 2.85
N LYS A 3 -12.65 14.41 2.16
CA LYS A 3 -13.07 15.66 1.50
C LYS A 3 -13.48 16.76 2.49
N ASN A 4 -13.96 16.39 3.67
CA ASN A 4 -14.43 17.34 4.67
C ASN A 4 -13.27 17.94 5.49
N ASP A 5 -12.18 17.22 5.66
CA ASP A 5 -11.00 17.67 6.38
C ASP A 5 -9.75 16.97 5.79
N PRO A 6 -9.31 17.41 4.60
CA PRO A 6 -8.15 16.82 3.94
C PRO A 6 -6.86 17.01 4.74
N ASP A 7 -6.68 18.13 5.42
CA ASP A 7 -5.47 18.41 6.20
C ASP A 7 -5.28 17.38 7.33
N ARG A 8 -6.37 16.94 7.94
CA ARG A 8 -6.35 15.91 8.97
C ARG A 8 -6.12 14.51 8.41
N TYR A 9 -6.84 14.14 7.35
CA TYR A 9 -6.95 12.74 6.93
C TYR A 9 -6.04 12.33 5.78
N LEU A 10 -5.57 13.26 4.94
CA LEU A 10 -4.86 12.92 3.70
C LEU A 10 -3.58 12.10 3.96
N LYS A 11 -2.81 12.46 4.98
CA LYS A 11 -1.59 11.74 5.33
C LYS A 11 -1.88 10.30 5.76
N VAL A 12 -2.88 10.11 6.62
CA VAL A 12 -3.27 8.77 7.10
C VAL A 12 -3.85 7.96 5.96
N PHE A 13 -4.68 8.56 5.11
CA PHE A 13 -5.24 7.93 3.92
C PHE A 13 -4.15 7.38 2.99
N ILE A 14 -3.13 8.18 2.68
CA ILE A 14 -2.01 7.75 1.83
C ILE A 14 -1.28 6.54 2.42
N GLU A 15 -0.95 6.56 3.71
CA GLU A 15 -0.26 5.44 4.35
C GLU A 15 -1.16 4.19 4.42
N GLU A 16 -2.47 4.32 4.65
CA GLU A 16 -3.40 3.20 4.64
C GLU A 16 -3.59 2.60 3.24
N VAL A 17 -3.65 3.42 2.20
CA VAL A 17 -3.68 2.94 0.81
C VAL A 17 -2.37 2.22 0.48
N LEU A 18 -1.22 2.76 0.86
CA LEU A 18 0.08 2.10 0.69
C LEU A 18 0.15 0.77 1.46
N ARG A 19 -0.41 0.71 2.65
CA ARG A 19 -0.50 -0.52 3.46
C ARG A 19 -1.36 -1.59 2.77
N LEU A 20 -2.57 -1.23 2.37
CA LEU A 20 -3.56 -2.15 1.81
C LEU A 20 -3.21 -2.57 0.38
N GLU A 21 -2.79 -1.64 -0.46
CA GLU A 21 -2.61 -1.83 -1.89
C GLU A 21 -1.13 -1.70 -2.31
N SER A 22 -0.21 -2.10 -1.45
CA SER A 22 1.24 -2.05 -1.74
C SER A 22 1.56 -2.47 -3.17
N PRO A 23 2.14 -1.61 -4.03
CA PRO A 23 2.49 -1.99 -5.39
C PRO A 23 3.49 -3.14 -5.45
N VAL A 24 4.45 -3.16 -4.53
CA VAL A 24 5.40 -4.27 -4.37
C VAL A 24 4.87 -5.22 -3.30
N GLN A 25 4.42 -6.39 -3.73
CA GLN A 25 3.80 -7.39 -2.84
C GLN A 25 4.81 -8.25 -2.09
N SER A 26 5.99 -8.46 -2.69
CA SER A 26 7.04 -9.25 -2.06
C SER A 26 8.40 -9.01 -2.71
N LEU A 27 9.46 -9.39 -2.00
CA LEU A 27 10.83 -9.45 -2.53
C LEU A 27 11.53 -10.72 -2.06
N MET A 28 12.43 -11.23 -2.91
CA MET A 28 13.23 -12.40 -2.60
C MET A 28 14.48 -12.04 -1.80
N ARG A 29 14.88 -12.93 -0.91
CA ARG A 29 16.15 -12.90 -0.16
C ARG A 29 16.77 -14.28 -0.18
N ALA A 30 18.07 -14.35 -0.07
CA ALA A 30 18.79 -15.60 0.18
C ALA A 30 19.44 -15.54 1.57
N THR A 31 19.40 -16.64 2.30
CA THR A 31 20.09 -16.76 3.58
C THR A 31 21.60 -16.91 3.36
N ALA A 32 22.41 -16.05 3.96
CA ALA A 32 23.86 -16.16 3.91
C ALA A 32 24.38 -17.28 4.85
N THR A 33 23.67 -17.49 5.96
CA THR A 33 23.94 -18.53 6.97
C THR A 33 22.63 -19.21 7.35
N GLU A 34 22.69 -20.32 8.04
CA GLU A 34 21.50 -20.90 8.68
C GLU A 34 20.90 -19.89 9.65
N VAL A 35 19.59 -19.74 9.63
CA VAL A 35 18.82 -18.86 10.53
C VAL A 35 17.61 -19.61 11.08
N GLU A 36 17.16 -19.21 12.26
CA GLU A 36 15.91 -19.71 12.83
C GLU A 36 14.89 -18.56 12.89
N LEU A 37 13.69 -18.79 12.34
CA LEU A 37 12.58 -17.86 12.39
C LEU A 37 11.35 -18.56 12.99
N SER A 38 10.87 -18.08 14.12
CA SER A 38 9.70 -18.61 14.82
C SER A 38 9.77 -20.14 15.03
N GLY A 39 10.93 -20.68 15.42
CA GLY A 39 11.15 -22.10 15.64
C GLY A 39 11.43 -22.93 14.37
N VAL A 40 11.41 -22.31 13.19
CA VAL A 40 11.72 -22.97 11.92
C VAL A 40 13.16 -22.69 11.51
N ARG A 41 13.94 -23.75 11.35
CA ARG A 41 15.30 -23.67 10.80
C ARG A 41 15.29 -23.50 9.29
N ILE A 42 16.03 -22.53 8.82
CA ILE A 42 16.20 -22.22 7.40
C ILE A 42 17.68 -22.35 7.07
N PRO A 43 18.08 -23.33 6.25
CA PRO A 43 19.47 -23.55 5.89
C PRO A 43 20.10 -22.34 5.16
N ALA A 44 21.43 -22.25 5.19
CA ALA A 44 22.17 -21.32 4.35
C ALA A 44 21.87 -21.55 2.87
N GLY A 45 21.82 -20.49 2.06
CA GLY A 45 21.52 -20.56 0.63
C GLY A 45 20.03 -20.72 0.28
N SER A 46 19.14 -20.78 1.29
CA SER A 46 17.70 -20.88 1.05
C SER A 46 17.14 -19.59 0.45
N LEU A 47 16.27 -19.74 -0.53
CA LEU A 47 15.53 -18.61 -1.11
C LEU A 47 14.26 -18.33 -0.30
N ILE A 48 14.14 -17.11 0.22
CA ILE A 48 13.03 -16.67 1.06
C ILE A 48 12.22 -15.62 0.30
N ASN A 49 10.91 -15.80 0.23
CA ASN A 49 10.00 -14.77 -0.27
C ASN A 49 9.43 -13.96 0.90
N VAL A 50 9.91 -12.72 1.06
CA VAL A 50 9.41 -11.79 2.08
C VAL A 50 8.13 -11.13 1.56
N ARG A 51 6.97 -11.50 2.14
CA ARG A 51 5.63 -11.11 1.68
C ARG A 51 5.16 -9.82 2.35
N PHE A 52 5.43 -8.66 1.74
CA PHE A 52 5.04 -7.35 2.26
C PHE A 52 3.52 -7.19 2.35
N GLY A 53 2.79 -7.61 1.30
CA GLY A 53 1.34 -7.55 1.29
C GLY A 53 0.69 -8.33 2.45
N ALA A 54 1.25 -9.50 2.80
CA ALA A 54 0.78 -10.29 3.95
C ALA A 54 1.16 -9.62 5.28
N ALA A 55 2.40 -9.11 5.40
CA ALA A 55 2.86 -8.42 6.61
C ALA A 55 2.03 -7.15 6.90
N ASN A 56 1.57 -6.47 5.85
CA ASN A 56 0.74 -5.27 5.96
C ASN A 56 -0.72 -5.57 6.38
N ARG A 57 -1.10 -6.85 6.39
CA ARG A 57 -2.40 -7.34 6.83
C ARG A 57 -2.31 -8.29 8.03
N ASP A 58 -1.19 -8.30 8.73
CA ASP A 58 -1.01 -9.11 9.94
C ASP A 58 -1.82 -8.51 11.11
N GLU A 59 -2.83 -9.23 11.60
CA GLU A 59 -3.70 -8.83 12.72
C GLU A 59 -2.94 -8.62 14.03
N ARG A 60 -1.78 -9.25 14.19
CA ARG A 60 -0.89 -9.04 15.35
C ARG A 60 -0.24 -7.66 15.34
N ARG A 61 -0.22 -7.00 14.19
CA ARG A 61 0.39 -5.68 13.98
C ARG A 61 -0.63 -4.59 13.70
N PHE A 62 -1.71 -4.92 12.98
CA PHE A 62 -2.72 -3.97 12.54
C PHE A 62 -4.10 -4.45 12.99
N GLU A 63 -4.73 -3.69 13.87
CA GLU A 63 -6.12 -3.93 14.23
C GLU A 63 -7.02 -3.74 12.99
N ASN A 64 -8.00 -4.64 12.79
CA ASN A 64 -8.87 -4.64 11.61
C ASN A 64 -8.09 -4.49 10.29
N PRO A 65 -7.15 -5.41 9.97
CA PRO A 65 -6.12 -5.20 8.97
C PRO A 65 -6.65 -5.05 7.53
N GLU A 66 -7.86 -5.53 7.24
CA GLU A 66 -8.50 -5.42 5.92
C GLU A 66 -9.26 -4.09 5.73
N GLN A 67 -9.41 -3.29 6.78
CA GLN A 67 -10.14 -2.04 6.73
C GLN A 67 -9.21 -0.85 6.56
N LEU A 68 -9.61 0.09 5.70
CA LEU A 68 -9.00 1.42 5.62
C LEU A 68 -9.47 2.23 6.82
N ASP A 69 -8.54 2.61 7.69
CA ASP A 69 -8.80 3.31 8.94
C ASP A 69 -8.11 4.68 8.96
N LEU A 70 -8.88 5.74 8.79
CA LEU A 70 -8.38 7.12 8.78
C LEU A 70 -7.99 7.64 10.17
N GLU A 71 -8.29 6.91 11.24
CA GLU A 71 -7.89 7.23 12.62
C GLU A 71 -6.75 6.34 13.13
N ARG A 72 -6.13 5.55 12.26
CA ARG A 72 -5.03 4.66 12.65
C ARG A 72 -3.86 5.42 13.25
N ARG A 73 -3.51 5.04 14.50
CA ARG A 73 -2.48 5.75 15.29
C ARG A 73 -1.06 5.71 14.70
N GLN A 74 -0.71 4.64 14.00
CA GLN A 74 0.62 4.45 13.40
C GLN A 74 0.50 4.02 11.93
N PRO A 75 -0.03 4.87 11.05
CA PRO A 75 -0.32 4.49 9.67
C PRO A 75 0.96 4.12 8.89
N GLY A 76 2.10 4.75 9.18
CA GLY A 76 3.38 4.49 8.50
C GLY A 76 4.14 3.23 8.97
N GLY A 77 3.55 2.40 9.81
CA GLY A 77 4.18 1.17 10.33
C GLY A 77 4.18 -0.01 9.37
N HIS A 78 3.79 0.19 8.12
CA HIS A 78 3.68 -0.83 7.08
C HIS A 78 5.00 -1.11 6.34
N MET A 79 5.03 -2.21 5.59
CA MET A 79 6.19 -2.71 4.83
C MET A 79 6.14 -2.35 3.33
N ALA A 80 5.26 -1.44 2.88
CA ALA A 80 5.13 -1.11 1.45
C ALA A 80 6.43 -0.59 0.81
N PHE A 81 7.29 0.03 1.60
CA PHE A 81 8.62 0.50 1.20
C PHE A 81 9.77 -0.39 1.70
N GLY A 82 9.47 -1.57 2.20
CA GLY A 82 10.44 -2.44 2.85
C GLY A 82 10.92 -1.88 4.20
N SER A 83 12.02 -2.42 4.69
CA SER A 83 12.62 -2.01 5.98
C SER A 83 14.14 -2.27 6.02
N GLY A 84 14.82 -1.68 7.01
CA GLY A 84 16.25 -1.89 7.26
C GLY A 84 17.13 -1.27 6.19
N LYS A 85 18.26 -1.90 5.91
CA LYS A 85 19.30 -1.40 4.98
C LYS A 85 18.82 -1.20 3.55
N HIS A 86 17.76 -1.88 3.17
CA HIS A 86 17.15 -1.81 1.83
C HIS A 86 15.79 -1.09 1.83
N HIS A 87 15.50 -0.25 2.84
CA HIS A 87 14.34 0.63 2.80
C HIS A 87 14.37 1.46 1.51
N CYS A 88 13.22 1.63 0.89
CA CYS A 88 13.08 2.32 -0.40
C CYS A 88 13.63 3.75 -0.33
N LEU A 89 14.64 4.03 -1.15
CA LEU A 89 15.24 5.37 -1.23
C LEU A 89 14.23 6.41 -1.75
N GLY A 90 13.32 5.98 -2.64
CA GLY A 90 12.27 6.82 -3.22
C GLY A 90 11.04 7.04 -2.33
N ALA A 91 10.98 6.46 -1.13
CA ALA A 91 9.80 6.56 -0.27
C ALA A 91 9.36 8.00 0.05
N PRO A 92 10.26 8.96 0.33
CA PRO A 92 9.88 10.36 0.54
C PRO A 92 9.31 11.02 -0.72
N LEU A 93 9.87 10.71 -1.89
CA LEU A 93 9.38 11.22 -3.17
C LEU A 93 7.98 10.68 -3.47
N ALA A 94 7.79 9.36 -3.39
CA ALA A 94 6.50 8.71 -3.64
C ALA A 94 5.39 9.27 -2.72
N ARG A 95 5.68 9.47 -1.43
CA ARG A 95 4.72 10.09 -0.51
C ARG A 95 4.35 11.51 -0.90
N ARG A 96 5.31 12.29 -1.37
CA ARG A 96 5.06 13.66 -1.84
C ARG A 96 4.24 13.68 -3.12
N GLU A 97 4.54 12.81 -4.07
CA GLU A 97 3.75 12.66 -5.30
C GLU A 97 2.31 12.26 -4.99
N LEU A 98 2.10 11.27 -4.12
CA LEU A 98 0.77 10.87 -3.68
C LEU A 98 0.04 12.01 -2.97
N HIS A 99 0.72 12.73 -2.09
CA HIS A 99 0.14 13.89 -1.39
C HIS A 99 -0.40 14.93 -2.39
N TRP A 100 0.42 15.39 -3.32
CA TRP A 100 0.01 16.40 -4.29
C TRP A 100 -1.06 15.88 -5.26
N SER A 101 -0.96 14.62 -5.67
CA SER A 101 -1.96 14.01 -6.56
C SER A 101 -3.32 13.92 -5.88
N PHE A 102 -3.39 13.42 -4.64
CA PHE A 102 -4.65 13.33 -3.91
C PHE A 102 -5.18 14.69 -3.49
N THR A 103 -4.34 15.65 -3.14
CA THR A 103 -4.77 17.04 -2.92
C THR A 103 -5.49 17.57 -4.17
N ALA A 104 -4.85 17.47 -5.33
CA ALA A 104 -5.44 17.93 -6.58
C ALA A 104 -6.76 17.21 -6.93
N LEU A 105 -6.86 15.92 -6.63
CA LEU A 105 -8.10 15.15 -6.84
C LEU A 105 -9.21 15.62 -5.90
N VAL A 106 -8.91 15.78 -4.62
CA VAL A 106 -9.89 16.26 -3.61
C VAL A 106 -10.39 17.66 -3.93
N ASP A 107 -9.52 18.52 -4.43
CA ASP A 107 -9.87 19.91 -4.76
C ASP A 107 -10.73 20.03 -6.02
N ARG A 108 -10.52 19.15 -7.01
CA ARG A 108 -11.10 19.28 -8.35
C ARG A 108 -12.27 18.35 -8.64
N ILE A 109 -12.47 17.31 -7.83
CA ILE A 109 -13.47 16.27 -8.10
C ILE A 109 -14.50 16.24 -6.98
N ASP A 110 -15.79 16.39 -7.37
CA ASP A 110 -16.91 16.29 -6.42
C ASP A 110 -17.32 14.86 -6.15
N SER A 111 -17.39 14.04 -7.15
CA SER A 111 -17.72 12.62 -7.01
C SER A 111 -16.84 11.75 -7.89
N LEU A 112 -16.58 10.55 -7.41
CA LEU A 112 -15.82 9.53 -8.12
C LEU A 112 -16.53 8.19 -7.93
N SER A 113 -16.70 7.43 -9.01
CA SER A 113 -17.26 6.08 -8.97
C SER A 113 -16.60 5.18 -10.01
N PHE A 114 -16.66 3.87 -9.79
CA PHE A 114 -16.30 2.93 -10.84
C PHE A 114 -17.36 2.93 -11.94
N THR A 115 -16.94 2.76 -13.20
CA THR A 115 -17.86 2.58 -14.34
C THR A 115 -18.36 1.15 -14.49
N SER A 116 -17.70 0.19 -13.84
CA SER A 116 -18.01 -1.23 -13.84
C SER A 116 -17.95 -1.79 -12.42
N ALA A 117 -18.39 -3.03 -12.23
CA ALA A 117 -18.25 -3.69 -10.95
C ALA A 117 -16.79 -3.88 -10.55
N ASP A 118 -16.48 -3.87 -9.25
CA ASP A 118 -15.11 -4.10 -8.74
C ASP A 118 -14.50 -5.41 -9.23
N SER A 119 -15.34 -6.43 -9.53
CA SER A 119 -14.95 -7.72 -10.09
C SER A 119 -14.31 -7.61 -11.48
N ASP A 120 -14.52 -6.51 -12.20
CA ASP A 120 -13.99 -6.30 -13.55
C ASP A 120 -12.56 -5.73 -13.54
N ILE A 121 -12.05 -5.33 -12.38
CA ILE A 121 -10.68 -4.86 -12.24
C ILE A 121 -9.72 -6.03 -12.41
N THR A 122 -8.89 -5.95 -13.44
CA THR A 122 -7.88 -6.96 -13.74
C THR A 122 -6.48 -6.43 -13.53
N TYR A 123 -5.58 -7.33 -13.15
CA TYR A 123 -4.18 -7.00 -12.86
C TYR A 123 -3.24 -7.59 -13.91
N HIS A 124 -2.08 -6.96 -14.07
CA HIS A 124 -1.00 -7.59 -14.84
C HIS A 124 -0.51 -8.86 -14.12
N PRO A 125 -0.29 -9.96 -14.86
CA PRO A 125 0.26 -11.18 -14.27
C PRO A 125 1.73 -10.95 -13.91
N HIS A 126 1.98 -10.59 -12.65
CA HIS A 126 3.32 -10.35 -12.14
C HIS A 126 3.48 -10.98 -10.76
N TYR A 127 4.60 -11.68 -10.54
CA TYR A 127 4.84 -12.42 -9.30
C TYR A 127 5.08 -11.53 -8.08
N LEU A 128 5.71 -10.37 -8.28
CA LEU A 128 6.12 -9.48 -7.19
C LEU A 128 5.28 -8.20 -7.10
N LEU A 129 4.69 -7.77 -8.22
CA LEU A 129 3.99 -6.50 -8.29
C LEU A 129 2.47 -6.69 -8.42
N ARG A 130 1.74 -5.79 -7.81
CA ARG A 130 0.30 -5.64 -7.98
C ARG A 130 0.04 -4.34 -8.75
N ALA A 131 -0.24 -4.44 -10.03
CA ALA A 131 -0.53 -3.31 -10.90
C ALA A 131 -1.80 -3.58 -11.71
N MET A 132 -2.78 -2.70 -11.61
CA MET A 132 -4.01 -2.78 -12.41
C MET A 132 -3.71 -2.54 -13.87
N LYS A 133 -4.40 -3.25 -14.78
CA LYS A 133 -4.32 -3.00 -16.22
C LYS A 133 -5.04 -1.72 -16.60
N SER A 134 -6.15 -1.44 -15.95
CA SER A 134 -6.96 -0.24 -16.14
C SER A 134 -7.78 0.02 -14.88
N LEU A 135 -8.21 1.27 -14.71
CA LEU A 135 -9.12 1.69 -13.65
C LEU A 135 -10.19 2.58 -14.29
N PRO A 136 -11.25 2.00 -14.88
CA PRO A 136 -12.34 2.76 -15.48
C PRO A 136 -13.15 3.47 -14.40
N ILE A 137 -13.13 4.79 -14.42
CA ILE A 137 -13.82 5.64 -13.45
C ILE A 137 -14.68 6.70 -14.14
N THR A 138 -15.75 7.07 -13.49
CA THR A 138 -16.57 8.25 -13.82
C THR A 138 -16.40 9.26 -12.69
N PHE A 139 -16.30 10.51 -13.03
CA PHE A 139 -16.19 11.57 -12.05
C PHE A 139 -17.00 12.81 -12.43
N THR A 140 -17.39 13.58 -11.42
CA THR A 140 -17.97 14.92 -11.59
C THR A 140 -16.92 15.94 -11.15
N ALA A 141 -16.56 16.85 -12.05
CA ALA A 141 -15.66 17.93 -11.69
C ALA A 141 -16.38 18.95 -10.77
N ARG A 142 -15.63 19.52 -9.83
CA ARG A 142 -16.11 20.62 -9.02
C ARG A 142 -16.26 21.85 -9.93
N THR A 143 -17.44 22.43 -9.97
CA THR A 143 -17.67 23.76 -10.58
C THR A 143 -17.26 24.83 -9.59
N GLU A 144 -16.49 25.81 -10.05
CA GLU A 144 -16.13 27.01 -9.28
C GLU A 144 -17.36 27.82 -8.84
#